data_dd8eaa55f1db623b23c8dfcbea79427f
#
_entry.id   dd8eaa55f1db623b23c8dfcbea79427f
#
_cell.length_a   1.000
_cell.length_b   1.000
_cell.length_c   1.000
_cell.angle_alpha   90.00
_cell.angle_beta   90.00
_cell.angle_gamma   90.00
#
_symmetry.space_group_name_H-M   'P 1'
#
loop_
_entity.id
_entity.type
_entity.pdbx_description
1 polymer ?
#
loop_
_entity_poly.entity_id
_entity_poly.type
_entity_poly.pdbx_seq_one_letter_code
_entity_poly.pdbx_strand_id
1 'polypeptide(L)'
;MTLKQVVPKSTSSRQFQAYCVGLARTGTTSIAGIFGRYRSEHDFMFEETMAQIAAWQEGQISSELFDKFILERDQQGQLELDSACFNHHYLHIFIKHFPQAKYIFTVRDCYSWLNSVLNMGLRYADGIPDWMLTFCRYSKFYIGYEIDSLAVSSRQAMFQEMPKVIDGLLSYWQQNNQRILDLLPPEHSLIVPTHKLSQSLEQIANLVGVPPQSLVEEAKHSNQAPPDYDWLKYIDQDFLEERCCFYCGSLMERLFPNLIEARRK
;
A
#
# COMPACT_ATOMS: atom_id res chain seq x y z
N MET A 1 -22.59 -12.09 -13.73
CA MET A 1 -21.77 -12.70 -12.65
C MET A 1 -21.20 -14.01 -13.13
N THR A 2 -19.95 -14.02 -13.58
CA THR A 2 -19.27 -15.24 -14.03
C THR A 2 -18.47 -15.74 -12.83
N LEU A 3 -18.91 -16.83 -12.24
CA LEU A 3 -18.15 -17.54 -11.19
C LEU A 3 -16.78 -17.92 -11.77
N LYS A 4 -15.72 -17.25 -11.33
CA LYS A 4 -14.35 -17.73 -11.58
C LYS A 4 -14.24 -19.11 -10.95
N GLN A 5 -14.08 -20.12 -11.78
CA GLN A 5 -13.74 -21.46 -11.33
C GLN A 5 -12.45 -21.37 -10.52
N VAL A 6 -12.52 -21.74 -9.25
CA VAL A 6 -11.36 -21.94 -8.39
C VAL A 6 -10.62 -23.15 -8.95
N VAL A 7 -9.57 -22.90 -9.72
CA VAL A 7 -8.63 -23.93 -10.13
C VAL A 7 -7.96 -24.44 -8.86
N PRO A 8 -7.98 -25.75 -8.55
CA PRO A 8 -7.29 -26.27 -7.38
C PRO A 8 -5.81 -25.97 -7.51
N LYS A 9 -5.30 -25.09 -6.64
CA LYS A 9 -3.86 -24.77 -6.58
C LYS A 9 -3.10 -26.02 -6.19
N SER A 10 -2.02 -26.30 -6.89
CA SER A 10 -1.05 -27.36 -6.65
C SER A 10 -0.72 -27.50 -5.15
N THR A 11 -0.73 -28.71 -4.63
CA THR A 11 -0.36 -29.07 -3.24
C THR A 11 1.15 -28.97 -2.96
N SER A 12 1.93 -28.29 -3.81
CA SER A 12 3.36 -28.07 -3.60
C SER A 12 3.59 -27.08 -2.45
N SER A 13 4.57 -27.38 -1.60
CA SER A 13 5.06 -26.44 -0.58
C SER A 13 5.47 -25.10 -1.21
N ARG A 14 5.34 -24.01 -0.45
CA ARG A 14 5.87 -22.68 -0.88
C ARG A 14 7.36 -22.78 -1.16
N GLN A 15 7.82 -22.19 -2.26
CA GLN A 15 9.27 -22.04 -2.53
C GLN A 15 9.89 -21.00 -1.60
N PHE A 16 9.13 -19.94 -1.31
CA PHE A 16 9.46 -18.89 -0.34
C PHE A 16 8.17 -18.34 0.27
N GLN A 17 8.30 -17.53 1.30
CA GLN A 17 7.18 -16.77 1.88
C GLN A 17 7.58 -15.32 2.00
N ALA A 18 6.87 -14.44 1.31
CA ALA A 18 7.14 -13.01 1.30
C ALA A 18 5.85 -12.17 1.37
N TYR A 19 5.98 -11.00 1.98
CA TYR A 19 4.90 -10.02 2.13
C TYR A 19 5.35 -8.67 1.63
N CYS A 20 4.56 -8.04 0.75
CA CYS A 20 4.71 -6.63 0.46
C CYS A 20 3.88 -5.82 1.46
N VAL A 21 4.50 -4.85 2.12
CA VAL A 21 3.92 -4.13 3.27
C VAL A 21 3.84 -2.61 3.06
N GLY A 22 3.92 -2.16 1.82
CA GLY A 22 3.76 -0.75 1.46
C GLY A 22 2.32 -0.25 1.57
N LEU A 23 2.17 1.06 1.71
CA LEU A 23 0.86 1.71 1.70
C LEU A 23 0.18 1.61 0.32
N ALA A 24 -1.11 1.90 0.25
CA ALA A 24 -1.79 2.10 -1.03
C ALA A 24 -1.02 3.11 -1.89
N ARG A 25 -0.98 2.90 -3.20
CA ARG A 25 -0.29 3.77 -4.19
C ARG A 25 1.24 3.81 -4.11
N THR A 26 1.87 2.88 -3.40
CA THR A 26 3.34 2.77 -3.36
C THR A 26 3.92 1.71 -4.31
N GLY A 27 3.08 1.01 -5.10
CA GLY A 27 3.52 0.01 -6.07
C GLY A 27 3.25 -1.44 -5.66
N THR A 28 2.40 -1.70 -4.68
CA THR A 28 2.00 -3.05 -4.24
C THR A 28 1.44 -3.90 -5.40
N THR A 29 0.61 -3.31 -6.28
CA THR A 29 0.11 -3.99 -7.49
C THR A 29 1.25 -4.42 -8.43
N SER A 30 2.25 -3.55 -8.60
CA SER A 30 3.42 -3.86 -9.45
C SER A 30 4.26 -4.98 -8.85
N ILE A 31 4.45 -4.99 -7.53
CA ILE A 31 5.16 -6.09 -6.85
C ILE A 31 4.43 -7.41 -7.07
N ALA A 32 3.10 -7.47 -6.90
CA ALA A 32 2.34 -8.69 -7.20
C ALA A 32 2.52 -9.17 -8.65
N GLY A 33 2.46 -8.24 -9.60
CA GLY A 33 2.66 -8.55 -11.03
C GLY A 33 4.07 -9.04 -11.36
N ILE A 34 5.11 -8.47 -10.74
CA ILE A 34 6.51 -8.90 -10.91
C ILE A 34 6.67 -10.38 -10.52
N PHE A 35 5.95 -10.86 -9.52
CA PHE A 35 5.92 -12.25 -9.10
C PHE A 35 4.85 -13.10 -9.82
N GLY A 36 4.35 -12.67 -10.98
CA GLY A 36 3.26 -13.34 -11.70
C GLY A 36 3.52 -14.78 -12.15
N ARG A 37 4.78 -15.27 -12.08
CA ARG A 37 5.13 -16.68 -12.32
C ARG A 37 5.03 -17.55 -11.05
N TYR A 38 4.76 -16.93 -9.91
CA TYR A 38 4.59 -17.56 -8.60
C TYR A 38 3.14 -17.45 -8.13
N ARG A 39 2.80 -18.07 -7.02
CA ARG A 39 1.51 -17.83 -6.35
C ARG A 39 1.55 -16.46 -5.68
N SER A 40 1.25 -15.44 -6.45
CA SER A 40 1.27 -14.04 -6.03
C SER A 40 -0.11 -13.43 -6.27
N GLU A 41 -0.62 -12.71 -5.28
CA GLU A 41 -1.87 -11.97 -5.41
C GLU A 41 -1.74 -10.56 -4.83
N HIS A 42 -2.50 -9.64 -5.44
CA HIS A 42 -2.66 -8.29 -4.93
C HIS A 42 -4.01 -8.19 -4.21
N ASP A 43 -3.97 -7.69 -2.97
CA ASP A 43 -5.14 -7.47 -2.13
C ASP A 43 -6.01 -8.75 -1.93
N PHE A 44 -5.34 -9.90 -1.70
CA PHE A 44 -6.03 -11.17 -1.43
C PHE A 44 -7.03 -11.02 -0.30
N MET A 45 -8.27 -11.50 -0.49
CA MET A 45 -9.39 -11.38 0.45
C MET A 45 -9.61 -9.94 0.94
N PHE A 46 -9.63 -8.97 0.01
CA PHE A 46 -9.70 -7.54 0.33
C PHE A 46 -10.88 -7.20 1.26
N GLU A 47 -12.09 -7.56 0.89
CA GLU A 47 -13.31 -7.16 1.61
C GLU A 47 -13.34 -7.74 3.02
N GLU A 48 -13.07 -9.04 3.16
CA GLU A 48 -13.05 -9.73 4.43
C GLU A 48 -11.92 -9.20 5.33
N THR A 49 -10.74 -8.98 4.76
CA THR A 49 -9.59 -8.49 5.52
C THR A 49 -9.82 -7.07 6.03
N MET A 50 -10.35 -6.18 5.19
CA MET A 50 -10.66 -4.81 5.60
C MET A 50 -11.76 -4.76 6.67
N ALA A 51 -12.78 -5.63 6.58
CA ALA A 51 -13.81 -5.74 7.60
C ALA A 51 -13.22 -6.19 8.95
N GLN A 52 -12.30 -7.14 8.94
CA GLN A 52 -11.64 -7.62 10.15
C GLN A 52 -10.67 -6.58 10.75
N ILE A 53 -9.93 -5.84 9.92
CA ILE A 53 -9.09 -4.72 10.36
C ILE A 53 -9.95 -3.66 11.05
N ALA A 54 -11.07 -3.27 10.44
CA ALA A 54 -11.99 -2.29 11.01
C ALA A 54 -12.54 -2.78 12.36
N ALA A 55 -13.08 -3.99 12.40
CA ALA A 55 -13.64 -4.58 13.63
C ALA A 55 -12.60 -4.67 14.76
N TRP A 56 -11.34 -5.03 14.43
CA TRP A 56 -10.25 -5.08 15.41
C TRP A 56 -9.86 -3.69 15.92
N GLN A 57 -9.68 -2.71 15.03
CA GLN A 57 -9.28 -1.35 15.41
C GLN A 57 -10.38 -0.62 16.18
N GLU A 58 -11.64 -0.95 15.96
CA GLU A 58 -12.80 -0.43 16.68
C GLU A 58 -13.10 -1.21 17.98
N GLY A 59 -12.29 -2.23 18.30
CA GLY A 59 -12.45 -3.02 19.53
C GLY A 59 -13.64 -3.99 19.52
N GLN A 60 -14.22 -4.28 18.35
CA GLN A 60 -15.35 -5.19 18.20
C GLN A 60 -14.92 -6.66 18.26
N ILE A 61 -13.66 -6.95 17.94
CA ILE A 61 -13.04 -8.28 18.07
C ILE A 61 -11.73 -8.17 18.86
N SER A 62 -11.36 -9.24 19.57
CA SER A 62 -10.10 -9.30 20.30
C SER A 62 -8.90 -9.47 19.38
N SER A 63 -7.69 -9.12 19.87
CA SER A 63 -6.45 -9.33 19.11
C SER A 63 -6.21 -10.80 18.79
N GLU A 64 -6.59 -11.72 19.68
CA GLU A 64 -6.44 -13.16 19.44
C GLU A 64 -7.32 -13.66 18.29
N LEU A 65 -8.55 -13.15 18.18
CA LEU A 65 -9.45 -13.48 17.07
C LEU A 65 -8.92 -12.91 15.76
N PHE A 66 -8.38 -11.70 15.81
CA PHE A 66 -7.76 -11.08 14.64
C PHE A 66 -6.48 -11.83 14.21
N ASP A 67 -5.58 -12.18 15.15
CA ASP A 67 -4.39 -13.01 14.88
C ASP A 67 -4.81 -14.31 14.18
N LYS A 68 -5.81 -15.00 14.73
CA LYS A 68 -6.34 -16.25 14.16
C LYS A 68 -6.82 -16.06 12.71
N PHE A 69 -7.61 -15.00 12.45
CA PHE A 69 -8.08 -14.70 11.10
C PHE A 69 -6.92 -14.51 10.12
N ILE A 70 -5.88 -13.76 10.48
CA ILE A 70 -4.71 -13.52 9.61
C ILE A 70 -3.96 -14.82 9.31
N LEU A 71 -3.81 -15.71 10.30
CA LEU A 71 -3.18 -17.01 10.08
C LEU A 71 -4.01 -17.92 9.18
N GLU A 72 -5.32 -17.95 9.35
CA GLU A 72 -6.24 -18.71 8.49
C GLU A 72 -6.23 -18.17 7.05
N ARG A 73 -6.19 -16.83 6.88
CA ARG A 73 -6.04 -16.17 5.58
C ARG A 73 -4.74 -16.58 4.87
N ASP A 74 -3.60 -16.59 5.58
CA ASP A 74 -2.33 -17.04 5.03
C ASP A 74 -2.37 -18.54 4.64
N GLN A 75 -2.97 -19.36 5.50
CA GLN A 75 -3.15 -20.79 5.22
C GLN A 75 -4.06 -21.03 4.01
N GLN A 76 -5.12 -20.26 3.86
CA GLN A 76 -6.04 -20.34 2.72
C GLN A 76 -5.38 -19.90 1.41
N GLY A 77 -4.63 -18.81 1.42
CA GLY A 77 -3.97 -18.27 0.23
C GLY A 77 -2.81 -19.13 -0.24
N GLN A 78 -2.00 -19.66 0.69
CA GLN A 78 -0.76 -20.36 0.37
C GLN A 78 0.11 -19.61 -0.64
N LEU A 79 0.10 -18.27 -0.57
CA LEU A 79 0.82 -17.40 -1.49
C LEU A 79 2.31 -17.41 -1.20
N GLU A 80 3.13 -17.45 -2.24
CA GLU A 80 4.56 -17.21 -2.13
C GLU A 80 4.83 -15.71 -1.91
N LEU A 81 4.03 -14.86 -2.59
CA LEU A 81 3.99 -13.43 -2.31
C LEU A 81 2.55 -12.96 -2.05
N ASP A 82 2.31 -12.45 -0.86
CA ASP A 82 1.10 -11.69 -0.52
C ASP A 82 1.43 -10.20 -0.60
N SER A 83 0.86 -9.51 -1.58
CA SER A 83 1.09 -8.08 -1.77
C SER A 83 -0.21 -7.32 -1.56
N ALA A 84 -0.35 -6.66 -0.42
CA ALA A 84 -1.54 -5.89 -0.14
C ALA A 84 -1.22 -4.54 0.51
N CYS A 85 -2.00 -3.53 0.15
CA CYS A 85 -1.84 -2.18 0.70
C CYS A 85 -2.22 -2.09 2.19
N PHE A 86 -2.81 -3.12 2.76
CA PHE A 86 -3.24 -3.21 4.15
C PHE A 86 -2.39 -4.20 4.99
N ASN A 87 -1.43 -4.91 4.42
CA ASN A 87 -0.54 -5.84 5.15
C ASN A 87 0.21 -5.17 6.30
N HIS A 88 0.45 -3.87 6.21
CA HIS A 88 1.13 -3.11 7.27
C HIS A 88 0.34 -3.05 8.59
N HIS A 89 -0.99 -3.17 8.58
CA HIS A 89 -1.78 -3.15 9.80
C HIS A 89 -1.45 -4.31 10.75
N TYR A 90 -1.12 -5.46 10.20
CA TYR A 90 -0.84 -6.70 10.94
C TYR A 90 0.55 -7.26 10.67
N LEU A 91 1.49 -6.43 10.26
CA LEU A 91 2.90 -6.81 10.06
C LEU A 91 3.51 -7.50 11.29
N HIS A 92 3.16 -7.07 12.50
CA HIS A 92 3.60 -7.69 13.75
C HIS A 92 3.15 -9.16 13.88
N ILE A 93 1.98 -9.53 13.33
CA ILE A 93 1.49 -10.91 13.31
C ILE A 93 2.37 -11.76 12.39
N PHE A 94 2.68 -11.24 11.19
CA PHE A 94 3.56 -11.93 10.26
C PHE A 94 4.95 -12.16 10.84
N ILE A 95 5.55 -11.13 11.46
CA ILE A 95 6.89 -11.25 12.10
C ILE A 95 6.88 -12.28 13.22
N LYS A 96 5.84 -12.27 14.05
CA LYS A 96 5.69 -13.20 15.16
C LYS A 96 5.54 -14.66 14.72
N HIS A 97 4.72 -14.92 13.70
CA HIS A 97 4.35 -16.29 13.32
C HIS A 97 5.16 -16.84 12.15
N PHE A 98 5.79 -15.99 11.34
CA PHE A 98 6.62 -16.38 10.18
C PHE A 98 8.01 -15.73 10.25
N PRO A 99 8.87 -16.13 11.22
CA PRO A 99 10.15 -15.46 11.48
C PRO A 99 11.15 -15.56 10.34
N GLN A 100 10.95 -16.47 9.37
CA GLN A 100 11.79 -16.63 8.18
C GLN A 100 11.22 -15.92 6.93
N ALA A 101 10.02 -15.37 7.03
CA ALA A 101 9.40 -14.67 5.92
C ALA A 101 10.21 -13.43 5.50
N LYS A 102 10.06 -13.03 4.23
CA LYS A 102 10.72 -11.86 3.65
C LYS A 102 9.73 -10.71 3.49
N TYR A 103 10.21 -9.50 3.67
CA TYR A 103 9.37 -8.29 3.64
C TYR A 103 9.87 -7.31 2.57
N ILE A 104 8.99 -6.96 1.65
CA ILE A 104 9.27 -5.95 0.63
C ILE A 104 8.48 -4.69 1.05
N PHE A 105 9.18 -3.69 1.55
CA PHE A 105 8.58 -2.42 1.91
C PHE A 105 8.65 -1.46 0.74
N THR A 106 7.56 -1.33 -0.02
CA THR A 106 7.45 -0.30 -1.06
C THR A 106 7.07 1.03 -0.42
N VAL A 107 7.83 2.07 -0.73
CA VAL A 107 7.61 3.41 -0.20
C VAL A 107 7.71 4.46 -1.30
N ARG A 108 6.85 5.46 -1.23
CA ARG A 108 6.80 6.59 -2.15
C ARG A 108 6.98 7.88 -1.37
N ASP A 109 7.69 8.86 -1.93
CA ASP A 109 7.82 10.17 -1.31
C ASP A 109 6.43 10.80 -1.07
N CYS A 110 6.32 11.62 -0.02
CA CYS A 110 5.02 12.12 0.44
C CYS A 110 4.30 12.99 -0.61
N TYR A 111 5.02 13.75 -1.42
CA TYR A 111 4.43 14.61 -2.44
C TYR A 111 3.81 13.80 -3.57
N SER A 112 4.59 12.92 -4.19
CA SER A 112 4.09 12.08 -5.28
C SER A 112 3.07 11.05 -4.80
N TRP A 113 3.17 10.60 -3.52
CA TRP A 113 2.17 9.74 -2.90
C TRP A 113 0.84 10.48 -2.73
N LEU A 114 0.87 11.69 -2.13
CA LEU A 114 -0.30 12.54 -1.93
C LEU A 114 -1.01 12.80 -3.27
N ASN A 115 -0.26 13.23 -4.30
CA ASN A 115 -0.80 13.43 -5.64
C ASN A 115 -1.47 12.16 -6.20
N SER A 116 -0.86 10.99 -6.00
CA SER A 116 -1.41 9.72 -6.48
C SER A 116 -2.69 9.30 -5.76
N VAL A 117 -2.79 9.56 -4.45
CA VAL A 117 -4.00 9.27 -3.67
C VAL A 117 -5.13 10.23 -4.06
N LEU A 118 -4.84 11.53 -4.16
CA LEU A 118 -5.82 12.53 -4.62
C LEU A 118 -6.34 12.21 -6.03
N ASN A 119 -5.44 11.85 -6.95
CA ASN A 119 -5.83 11.43 -8.30
C ASN A 119 -6.74 10.19 -8.30
N MET A 120 -6.49 9.24 -7.42
CA MET A 120 -7.35 8.07 -7.29
C MET A 120 -8.77 8.46 -6.83
N GLY A 121 -8.88 9.29 -5.78
CA GLY A 121 -10.17 9.75 -5.26
C GLY A 121 -10.94 10.60 -6.26
N LEU A 122 -10.27 11.56 -6.91
CA LEU A 122 -10.90 12.53 -7.82
C LEU A 122 -11.25 11.96 -9.19
N ARG A 123 -10.63 10.86 -9.62
CA ARG A 123 -10.99 10.16 -10.87
C ARG A 123 -12.46 9.80 -10.93
N TYR A 124 -13.07 9.52 -9.80
CA TYR A 124 -14.42 9.03 -9.67
C TYR A 124 -15.41 10.08 -9.12
N ALA A 125 -15.02 11.35 -9.14
CA ALA A 125 -15.88 12.46 -8.68
C ALA A 125 -17.20 12.60 -9.47
N ASP A 126 -17.27 12.06 -10.69
CA ASP A 126 -18.47 12.07 -11.53
C ASP A 126 -19.34 10.80 -11.38
N GLY A 127 -18.97 9.89 -10.50
CA GLY A 127 -19.69 8.65 -10.19
C GLY A 127 -18.74 7.57 -9.66
N ILE A 128 -19.06 7.04 -8.48
CA ILE A 128 -18.28 5.96 -7.87
C ILE A 128 -18.78 4.63 -8.42
N PRO A 129 -17.95 3.84 -9.14
CA PRO A 129 -18.34 2.51 -9.56
C PRO A 129 -18.51 1.59 -8.35
N ASP A 130 -19.41 0.58 -8.46
CA ASP A 130 -19.77 -0.31 -7.35
C ASP A 130 -18.57 -0.94 -6.65
N TRP A 131 -17.52 -1.32 -7.38
CA TRP A 131 -16.32 -1.90 -6.82
C TRP A 131 -15.52 -0.92 -5.93
N MET A 132 -15.69 0.40 -6.13
CA MET A 132 -15.07 1.42 -5.29
C MET A 132 -15.85 1.70 -4.00
N LEU A 133 -17.09 1.30 -3.90
CA LEU A 133 -17.89 1.51 -2.68
C LEU A 133 -17.25 0.84 -1.47
N THR A 134 -16.69 -0.35 -1.65
CA THR A 134 -15.93 -1.04 -0.59
C THR A 134 -14.67 -0.26 -0.21
N PHE A 135 -13.95 0.29 -1.20
CA PHE A 135 -12.80 1.17 -0.93
C PHE A 135 -13.21 2.42 -0.16
N CYS A 136 -14.30 3.08 -0.55
CA CYS A 136 -14.79 4.25 0.16
C CYS A 136 -15.14 3.94 1.61
N ARG A 137 -15.85 2.81 1.84
CA ARG A 137 -16.24 2.35 3.19
C ARG A 137 -15.06 2.17 4.13
N TYR A 138 -13.93 1.67 3.64
CA TYR A 138 -12.76 1.37 4.44
C TYR A 138 -11.61 2.37 4.25
N SER A 139 -11.86 3.50 3.56
CA SER A 139 -10.82 4.47 3.20
C SER A 139 -10.02 4.99 4.40
N LYS A 140 -10.67 5.18 5.55
CA LYS A 140 -10.02 5.56 6.81
C LYS A 140 -8.86 4.63 7.19
N PHE A 141 -9.00 3.33 6.92
CA PHE A 141 -8.02 2.33 7.33
C PHE A 141 -6.86 2.20 6.34
N TYR A 142 -7.01 2.51 5.07
CA TYR A 142 -5.93 2.33 4.09
C TYR A 142 -5.36 3.62 3.50
N ILE A 143 -6.01 4.77 3.71
CA ILE A 143 -5.47 6.10 3.36
C ILE A 143 -5.59 7.12 4.50
N GLY A 144 -6.17 6.76 5.64
CA GLY A 144 -6.26 7.62 6.82
C GLY A 144 -7.34 8.71 6.75
N TYR A 145 -8.23 8.68 5.75
CA TYR A 145 -9.30 9.64 5.58
C TYR A 145 -10.60 8.94 5.18
N GLU A 146 -11.72 9.30 5.85
CA GLU A 146 -13.05 8.80 5.49
C GLU A 146 -13.53 9.53 4.23
N ILE A 147 -13.68 8.78 3.15
CA ILE A 147 -14.33 9.26 1.95
C ILE A 147 -15.83 9.05 2.14
N ASP A 148 -16.53 10.08 2.57
CA ASP A 148 -18.00 10.06 2.54
C ASP A 148 -18.46 9.92 1.07
N SER A 149 -19.27 8.91 0.80
CA SER A 149 -19.83 8.67 -0.52
C SER A 149 -20.63 9.86 -1.06
N LEU A 150 -21.12 10.75 -0.18
CA LEU A 150 -21.82 11.98 -0.52
C LEU A 150 -20.85 13.14 -0.79
N ALA A 151 -19.71 13.21 -0.12
CA ALA A 151 -18.71 14.26 -0.35
C ALA A 151 -17.98 14.09 -1.69
N VAL A 152 -17.80 12.87 -2.16
CA VAL A 152 -17.19 12.59 -3.48
C VAL A 152 -18.13 12.98 -4.63
N SER A 153 -19.40 13.19 -4.38
CA SER A 153 -20.38 13.63 -5.41
C SER A 153 -20.23 15.09 -5.84
N SER A 154 -19.38 15.89 -5.18
CA SER A 154 -19.15 17.30 -5.53
C SER A 154 -17.67 17.65 -5.40
N ARG A 155 -17.01 17.94 -6.54
CA ARG A 155 -15.65 18.49 -6.56
C ARG A 155 -15.51 19.73 -5.66
N GLN A 156 -16.55 20.55 -5.58
CA GLN A 156 -16.54 21.78 -4.78
C GLN A 156 -16.49 21.49 -3.28
N ALA A 157 -17.23 20.51 -2.79
CA ALA A 157 -17.19 20.10 -1.37
C ALA A 157 -15.81 19.54 -1.01
N MET A 158 -15.20 18.75 -1.89
CA MET A 158 -13.86 18.20 -1.70
C MET A 158 -12.79 19.31 -1.63
N PHE A 159 -12.88 20.36 -2.44
CA PHE A 159 -11.94 21.49 -2.35
C PHE A 159 -12.08 22.29 -1.05
N GLN A 160 -13.27 22.40 -0.47
CA GLN A 160 -13.47 23.08 0.81
C GLN A 160 -12.81 22.33 1.98
N GLU A 161 -12.80 20.99 1.95
CA GLU A 161 -12.20 20.17 2.99
C GLU A 161 -10.72 19.82 2.70
N MET A 162 -10.17 20.26 1.56
CA MET A 162 -8.83 19.86 1.10
C MET A 162 -7.72 20.05 2.15
N PRO A 163 -7.66 21.13 2.94
CA PRO A 163 -6.63 21.26 3.98
C PRO A 163 -6.67 20.12 5.00
N LYS A 164 -7.87 19.74 5.48
CA LYS A 164 -8.03 18.63 6.44
C LYS A 164 -7.71 17.27 5.80
N VAL A 165 -8.07 17.09 4.52
CA VAL A 165 -7.76 15.89 3.75
C VAL A 165 -6.25 15.73 3.65
N ILE A 166 -5.52 16.79 3.30
CA ILE A 166 -4.06 16.79 3.19
C ILE A 166 -3.42 16.44 4.55
N ASP A 167 -3.86 17.07 5.62
CA ASP A 167 -3.36 16.80 6.97
C ASP A 167 -3.57 15.34 7.39
N GLY A 168 -4.75 14.80 7.15
CA GLY A 168 -5.08 13.42 7.44
C GLY A 168 -4.22 12.44 6.63
N LEU A 169 -4.08 12.67 5.33
CA LEU A 169 -3.28 11.84 4.44
C LEU A 169 -1.79 11.88 4.81
N LEU A 170 -1.21 13.07 5.05
CA LEU A 170 0.20 13.19 5.40
C LEU A 170 0.50 12.59 6.79
N SER A 171 -0.40 12.78 7.76
CA SER A 171 -0.31 12.14 9.06
C SER A 171 -0.35 10.60 8.95
N TYR A 172 -1.27 10.06 8.15
CA TYR A 172 -1.36 8.63 7.87
C TYR A 172 -0.07 8.10 7.20
N TRP A 173 0.44 8.80 6.18
CA TRP A 173 1.68 8.44 5.50
C TRP A 173 2.84 8.35 6.49
N GLN A 174 3.00 9.37 7.33
CA GLN A 174 4.07 9.44 8.32
C GLN A 174 3.97 8.30 9.35
N GLN A 175 2.81 8.17 10.01
CA GLN A 175 2.63 7.22 11.10
C GLN A 175 2.82 5.77 10.64
N ASN A 176 2.25 5.40 9.50
CA ASN A 176 2.32 4.03 9.02
C ASN A 176 3.69 3.67 8.44
N ASN A 177 4.34 4.57 7.68
CA ASN A 177 5.69 4.31 7.20
C ASN A 177 6.71 4.23 8.37
N GLN A 178 6.56 5.08 9.38
CA GLN A 178 7.39 4.99 10.60
C GLN A 178 7.16 3.65 11.30
N ARG A 179 5.90 3.26 11.52
CA ARG A 179 5.56 1.98 12.15
C ARG A 179 6.11 0.79 11.38
N ILE A 180 6.04 0.80 10.06
CA ILE A 180 6.63 -0.26 9.23
C ILE A 180 8.14 -0.32 9.48
N LEU A 181 8.84 0.80 9.42
CA LEU A 181 10.30 0.87 9.62
C LEU A 181 10.73 0.40 11.02
N ASP A 182 9.92 0.66 12.04
CA ASP A 182 10.21 0.26 13.42
C ASP A 182 10.02 -1.23 13.65
N LEU A 183 9.15 -1.88 12.86
CA LEU A 183 8.84 -3.30 13.00
C LEU A 183 9.69 -4.21 12.10
N LEU A 184 10.12 -3.73 10.94
CA LEU A 184 10.78 -4.58 9.94
C LEU A 184 12.10 -5.18 10.45
N PRO A 185 12.27 -6.52 10.38
CA PRO A 185 13.57 -7.15 10.67
C PRO A 185 14.57 -6.83 9.54
N PRO A 186 15.70 -6.13 9.82
CA PRO A 186 16.60 -5.63 8.78
C PRO A 186 17.15 -6.72 7.84
N GLU A 187 17.48 -7.89 8.38
CA GLU A 187 18.06 -9.02 7.63
C GLU A 187 17.07 -9.76 6.75
N HIS A 188 15.77 -9.52 6.94
CA HIS A 188 14.69 -10.15 6.18
C HIS A 188 13.90 -9.15 5.33
N SER A 189 14.37 -7.91 5.23
CA SER A 189 13.58 -6.83 4.62
C SER A 189 14.36 -6.08 3.55
N LEU A 190 13.63 -5.59 2.56
CA LEU A 190 14.15 -4.68 1.53
C LEU A 190 13.22 -3.47 1.40
N ILE A 191 13.80 -2.27 1.55
CA ILE A 191 13.08 -1.01 1.30
C ILE A 191 13.23 -0.65 -0.17
N VAL A 192 12.09 -0.53 -0.86
CA VAL A 192 12.04 -0.26 -2.30
C VAL A 192 11.31 1.06 -2.55
N PRO A 193 12.03 2.16 -2.80
CA PRO A 193 11.40 3.38 -3.27
C PRO A 193 10.67 3.15 -4.60
N THR A 194 9.41 3.57 -4.71
CA THR A 194 8.57 3.30 -5.88
C THR A 194 9.23 3.70 -7.20
N HIS A 195 9.92 4.85 -7.22
CA HIS A 195 10.64 5.34 -8.40
C HIS A 195 11.88 4.51 -8.77
N LYS A 196 12.37 3.65 -7.86
CA LYS A 196 13.50 2.75 -8.08
C LYS A 196 13.08 1.29 -8.30
N LEU A 197 11.78 1.00 -8.34
CA LEU A 197 11.26 -0.37 -8.43
C LEU A 197 11.89 -1.16 -9.59
N SER A 198 11.99 -0.54 -10.77
CA SER A 198 12.61 -1.17 -11.95
C SER A 198 14.08 -1.53 -11.76
N GLN A 199 14.78 -0.77 -10.93
CA GLN A 199 16.22 -0.97 -10.65
C GLN A 199 16.45 -1.96 -9.51
N SER A 200 15.39 -2.32 -8.77
CA SER A 200 15.46 -3.14 -7.57
C SER A 200 15.13 -4.62 -7.81
N LEU A 201 14.87 -5.04 -9.06
CA LEU A 201 14.42 -6.40 -9.35
C LEU A 201 15.43 -7.47 -8.91
N GLU A 202 16.72 -7.24 -9.13
CA GLU A 202 17.78 -8.16 -8.70
C GLU A 202 17.83 -8.26 -7.16
N GLN A 203 17.73 -7.13 -6.46
CA GLN A 203 17.72 -7.11 -5.00
C GLN A 203 16.47 -7.81 -4.44
N ILE A 204 15.31 -7.62 -5.08
CA ILE A 204 14.06 -8.29 -4.72
C ILE A 204 14.19 -9.80 -4.92
N ALA A 205 14.73 -10.25 -6.06
CA ALA A 205 14.96 -11.67 -6.34
C ALA A 205 15.90 -12.31 -5.31
N ASN A 206 17.01 -11.64 -5.01
CA ASN A 206 18.00 -12.10 -4.03
C ASN A 206 17.40 -12.19 -2.62
N LEU A 207 16.54 -11.24 -2.21
CA LEU A 207 15.87 -11.25 -0.91
C LEU A 207 15.06 -12.53 -0.71
N VAL A 208 14.29 -12.93 -1.72
CA VAL A 208 13.40 -14.11 -1.63
C VAL A 208 14.07 -15.41 -2.11
N GLY A 209 15.31 -15.33 -2.64
CA GLY A 209 16.08 -16.50 -3.03
C GLY A 209 15.64 -17.10 -4.38
N VAL A 210 15.19 -16.29 -5.34
CA VAL A 210 14.80 -16.76 -6.68
C VAL A 210 15.71 -16.16 -7.76
N PRO A 211 15.83 -16.80 -8.95
CA PRO A 211 16.57 -16.23 -10.06
C PRO A 211 15.93 -14.91 -10.55
N PRO A 212 16.69 -13.82 -10.77
CA PRO A 212 16.14 -12.54 -11.25
C PRO A 212 15.30 -12.67 -12.53
N GLN A 213 15.70 -13.53 -13.48
CA GLN A 213 14.98 -13.80 -14.72
C GLN A 213 13.64 -14.52 -14.53
N SER A 214 13.34 -15.01 -13.33
CA SER A 214 12.02 -15.57 -12.99
C SER A 214 10.98 -14.50 -12.71
N LEU A 215 11.39 -13.26 -12.45
CA LEU A 215 10.51 -12.12 -12.25
C LEU A 215 10.01 -11.58 -13.60
N VAL A 216 8.78 -11.06 -13.60
CA VAL A 216 8.11 -10.50 -14.80
C VAL A 216 8.40 -9.00 -14.88
N GLU A 217 9.39 -8.63 -15.69
CA GLU A 217 9.87 -7.25 -15.78
C GLU A 217 8.79 -6.27 -16.29
N GLU A 218 7.96 -6.68 -17.22
CA GLU A 218 6.89 -5.86 -17.83
C GLU A 218 5.84 -5.39 -16.80
N ALA A 219 5.70 -6.12 -15.69
CA ALA A 219 4.72 -5.79 -14.64
C ALA A 219 5.12 -4.61 -13.75
N LYS A 220 6.36 -4.12 -13.83
CA LYS A 220 6.90 -3.05 -12.97
C LYS A 220 6.16 -1.70 -13.05
N HIS A 221 5.34 -1.51 -14.07
CA HIS A 221 4.56 -0.29 -14.31
C HIS A 221 3.04 -0.51 -14.25
N SER A 222 2.59 -1.57 -13.60
CA SER A 222 1.16 -1.80 -13.40
C SER A 222 0.51 -0.63 -12.67
N ASN A 223 -0.67 -0.22 -13.12
CA ASN A 223 -1.47 0.80 -12.44
C ASN A 223 -0.90 2.24 -12.40
N GLN A 224 -0.14 2.67 -13.41
CA GLN A 224 0.21 4.08 -13.55
C GLN A 224 -1.06 4.92 -13.72
N ALA A 225 -1.19 6.01 -12.94
CA ALA A 225 -2.22 7.00 -13.18
C ALA A 225 -1.96 7.69 -14.54
N PRO A 226 -3.00 8.04 -15.31
CA PRO A 226 -2.83 8.89 -16.49
C PRO A 226 -2.09 10.18 -16.12
N PRO A 227 -1.21 10.71 -17.00
CA PRO A 227 -0.39 11.90 -16.71
C PRO A 227 -1.18 13.19 -16.53
N ASP A 228 -2.49 13.16 -16.78
CA ASP A 228 -3.30 14.37 -16.98
C ASP A 228 -3.77 15.06 -15.69
N TYR A 229 -3.54 14.48 -14.51
CA TYR A 229 -4.02 15.04 -13.26
C TYR A 229 -2.87 15.27 -12.28
N ASP A 230 -2.41 16.51 -12.23
CA ASP A 230 -1.50 16.99 -11.20
C ASP A 230 -2.27 17.93 -10.27
N TRP A 231 -2.95 17.34 -9.30
CA TRP A 231 -3.81 18.09 -8.37
C TRP A 231 -3.02 18.99 -7.43
N LEU A 232 -1.76 18.69 -7.19
CA LEU A 232 -0.91 19.52 -6.35
C LEU A 232 -0.69 20.91 -6.94
N LYS A 233 -0.88 21.10 -8.26
CA LYS A 233 -0.82 22.41 -8.91
C LYS A 233 -1.94 23.37 -8.51
N TYR A 234 -3.06 22.84 -8.01
CA TYR A 234 -4.21 23.64 -7.60
C TYR A 234 -4.23 23.93 -6.10
N ILE A 235 -3.23 23.43 -5.36
CA ILE A 235 -3.05 23.67 -3.95
C ILE A 235 -2.00 24.77 -3.79
N ASP A 236 -2.21 25.68 -2.84
CA ASP A 236 -1.20 26.68 -2.48
C ASP A 236 0.12 25.98 -2.15
N GLN A 237 1.20 26.39 -2.82
CA GLN A 237 2.48 25.67 -2.74
C GLN A 237 3.17 25.89 -1.38
N ASP A 238 3.04 27.09 -0.80
CA ASP A 238 3.62 27.39 0.52
C ASP A 238 2.90 26.58 1.61
N PHE A 239 1.57 26.50 1.53
CA PHE A 239 0.78 25.63 2.41
C PHE A 239 1.20 24.17 2.26
N LEU A 240 1.28 23.64 1.05
CA LEU A 240 1.66 22.24 0.80
C LEU A 240 3.04 21.92 1.37
N GLU A 241 4.02 22.81 1.11
CA GLU A 241 5.39 22.63 1.60
C GLU A 241 5.44 22.66 3.13
N GLU A 242 4.75 23.60 3.77
CA GLU A 242 4.65 23.67 5.22
C GLU A 242 4.09 22.38 5.81
N ARG A 243 2.98 21.85 5.25
CA ARG A 243 2.34 20.62 5.75
C ARG A 243 3.20 19.38 5.51
N CYS A 244 3.80 19.23 4.32
CA CYS A 244 4.72 18.13 4.03
C CYS A 244 5.94 18.17 4.95
N CYS A 245 6.53 19.33 5.19
CA CYS A 245 7.64 19.51 6.10
C CYS A 245 7.24 19.15 7.54
N PHE A 246 6.11 19.64 8.01
CA PHE A 246 5.61 19.42 9.35
C PHE A 246 5.36 17.94 9.65
N TYR A 247 4.61 17.25 8.79
CA TYR A 247 4.26 15.84 9.02
C TYR A 247 5.37 14.88 8.62
N CYS A 248 5.98 15.09 7.46
CA CYS A 248 6.78 14.06 6.79
C CYS A 248 8.29 14.36 6.78
N GLY A 249 8.73 15.58 7.13
CA GLY A 249 10.10 16.05 6.92
C GLY A 249 11.17 15.07 7.40
N SER A 250 11.08 14.58 8.63
CA SER A 250 12.05 13.63 9.21
C SER A 250 12.15 12.32 8.43
N LEU A 251 11.01 11.73 8.05
CA LEU A 251 11.00 10.49 7.25
C LEU A 251 11.45 10.74 5.80
N MET A 252 11.11 11.89 5.23
CA MET A 252 11.57 12.28 3.91
C MET A 252 13.10 12.42 3.87
N GLU A 253 13.71 13.06 4.87
CA GLU A 253 15.18 13.16 5.00
C GLU A 253 15.83 11.78 5.10
N ARG A 254 15.22 10.86 5.83
CA ARG A 254 15.72 9.48 6.00
C ARG A 254 15.60 8.63 4.74
N LEU A 255 14.43 8.66 4.08
CA LEU A 255 14.08 7.76 2.97
C LEU A 255 14.40 8.34 1.59
N PHE A 256 14.39 9.66 1.46
CA PHE A 256 14.51 10.38 0.19
C PHE A 256 15.47 11.59 0.25
N PRO A 257 16.70 11.44 0.79
CA PRO A 257 17.61 12.56 1.02
C PRO A 257 17.91 13.34 -0.27
N ASN A 258 18.13 12.67 -1.38
CA ASN A 258 18.44 13.32 -2.68
C ASN A 258 17.27 14.18 -3.19
N LEU A 259 16.03 13.78 -2.90
CA LEU A 259 14.84 14.55 -3.31
C LEU A 259 14.73 15.83 -2.46
N ILE A 260 15.01 15.75 -1.17
CA ILE A 260 15.02 16.92 -0.29
C ILE A 260 16.12 17.91 -0.69
N GLU A 261 17.33 17.43 -1.00
CA GLU A 261 18.40 18.28 -1.49
C GLU A 261 18.05 18.99 -2.81
N ALA A 262 17.38 18.30 -3.72
CA ALA A 262 16.93 18.89 -4.99
C ALA A 262 15.85 19.96 -4.81
N ARG A 263 15.00 19.86 -3.79
CA ARG A 263 13.94 20.84 -3.49
C ARG A 263 14.46 22.09 -2.75
N ARG A 264 15.58 21.99 -2.06
CA ARG A 264 16.23 23.11 -1.36
C ARG A 264 17.03 24.04 -2.27
N LYS A 265 17.28 23.63 -3.53
CA LYS A 265 17.98 24.40 -4.58
C LYS A 265 16.99 25.17 -5.48
#